data_bff37bb5de3d63b3158df9fd40e0f7c1
#
_entry.id   bff37bb5de3d63b3158df9fd40e0f7c1
#
_cell.length_a   1.000
_cell.length_b   1.000
_cell.length_c   1.000
_cell.angle_alpha   90.00
_cell.angle_beta   90.00
_cell.angle_gamma   90.00
#
_symmetry.space_group_name_H-M   'P 1'
#
loop_
_entity.id
_entity.type
_entity.pdbx_description
1 polymer ?
#
loop_
_entity_poly.entity_id
_entity_poly.type
_entity_poly.pdbx_seq_one_letter_code
_entity_poly.pdbx_strand_id
1 'polypeptide(L)' 'MTQDEKYTRLIEAVREMRDLQKKYFATRDRAVLNEARKAEKEVDALLKEIEHPGLFNQ' A
#
# COMPACT_ATOMS: atom_id res chain seq x y z
N MET A 1 17.64 0.61 4.57
CA MET A 1 16.46 1.17 5.27
C MET A 1 16.35 0.60 6.66
N THR A 2 16.11 1.45 7.65
CA THR A 2 15.82 0.99 9.00
C THR A 2 14.41 0.43 9.07
N GLN A 3 14.13 -0.34 10.13
CA GLN A 3 12.82 -0.91 10.34
C GLN A 3 11.76 0.19 10.56
N ASP A 4 12.14 1.26 11.24
CA ASP A 4 11.25 2.39 11.48
C ASP A 4 10.82 3.05 10.16
N GLU A 5 11.74 3.18 9.21
CA GLU A 5 11.41 3.71 7.88
C GLU A 5 10.43 2.82 7.14
N LYS A 6 10.58 1.50 7.27
CA LYS A 6 9.65 0.56 6.63
C LYS A 6 8.24 0.70 7.20
N TYR A 7 8.12 0.84 8.52
CA TYR A 7 6.81 1.04 9.14
C TYR A 7 6.20 2.38 8.76
N THR A 8 7.00 3.42 8.69
CA THR A 8 6.52 4.73 8.27
C THR A 8 5.97 4.68 6.84
N ARG A 9 6.69 4.02 5.94
CA ARG A 9 6.24 3.85 4.56
C ARG A 9 4.96 3.02 4.48
N LEU A 10 4.85 1.99 5.30
CA LEU A 10 3.65 1.17 5.35
C LEU A 10 2.45 2.00 5.80
N ILE A 11 2.60 2.80 6.86
CA ILE A 11 1.52 3.64 7.37
C ILE A 11 1.07 4.63 6.30
N GLU A 12 2.01 5.28 5.62
CA GLU A 12 1.69 6.22 4.55
C GLU A 12 0.98 5.53 3.38
N ALA A 13 1.45 4.35 3.00
CA ALA A 13 0.83 3.57 1.93
C ALA A 13 -0.59 3.15 2.28
N VAL A 14 -0.81 2.73 3.52
CA VAL A 14 -2.15 2.34 3.99
C VAL A 14 -3.09 3.55 3.97
N ARG A 15 -2.63 4.69 4.44
CA ARG A 15 -3.46 5.91 4.42
C ARG A 15 -3.86 6.29 3.00
N GLU A 16 -2.91 6.27 2.08
CA GLU A 16 -3.18 6.57 0.68
C GLU A 16 -4.18 5.57 0.09
N MET A 17 -3.98 4.29 0.36
CA MET A 17 -4.89 3.26 -0.10
C MET A 17 -6.32 3.50 0.41
N ARG A 18 -6.47 3.82 1.70
CA ARG A 18 -7.78 4.06 2.28
C ARG A 18 -8.43 5.32 1.72
N ASP A 19 -7.65 6.37 1.51
CA ASP A 19 -8.17 7.60 0.90
C ASP A 19 -8.68 7.34 -0.51
N LEU A 20 -7.94 6.57 -1.29
CA LEU A 20 -8.35 6.20 -2.63
C LEU A 20 -9.60 5.32 -2.63
N GLN A 21 -9.70 4.40 -1.68
CA GLN A 21 -10.90 3.58 -1.54
C GLN A 21 -12.14 4.43 -1.22
N LYS A 22 -12.00 5.36 -0.29
CA LYS A 22 -13.09 6.27 0.05
C LYS A 22 -13.50 7.14 -1.14
N LYS A 23 -12.50 7.65 -1.86
CA LYS A 23 -12.75 8.46 -3.04
C LYS A 23 -13.47 7.65 -4.11
N TYR A 24 -13.07 6.41 -4.31
CA TYR A 24 -13.74 5.54 -5.26
C TYR A 24 -15.21 5.31 -4.89
N PHE A 25 -15.49 5.03 -3.60
CA PHE A 25 -16.86 4.83 -3.16
C PHE A 25 -17.73 6.07 -3.35
N ALA A 26 -17.12 7.26 -3.24
CA ALA A 26 -17.85 8.51 -3.44
C ALA A 26 -18.07 8.81 -4.92
N THR A 27 -17.11 8.55 -5.78
CA THR A 27 -17.15 8.97 -7.18
C THR A 27 -17.42 7.82 -8.15
N ARG A 28 -17.10 6.59 -7.78
CA ARG A 28 -17.15 5.40 -8.65
C ARG A 28 -16.33 5.57 -9.92
N ASP A 29 -15.31 6.42 -9.88
CA ASP A 29 -14.43 6.68 -11.01
C ASP A 29 -13.47 5.50 -11.18
N ARG A 30 -13.46 4.93 -12.38
CA ARG A 30 -12.61 3.77 -12.68
C ARG A 30 -11.12 4.09 -12.58
N ALA A 31 -10.72 5.32 -12.90
CA ALA A 31 -9.33 5.73 -12.73
C ALA A 31 -8.91 5.69 -11.26
N VAL A 32 -9.79 6.12 -10.37
CA VAL A 32 -9.56 6.05 -8.93
C VAL A 32 -9.48 4.61 -8.45
N LEU A 33 -10.33 3.73 -8.99
CA LEU A 33 -10.28 2.30 -8.67
C LEU A 33 -8.93 1.69 -9.04
N ASN A 34 -8.40 2.03 -10.22
CA ASN A 34 -7.10 1.53 -10.65
C ASN A 34 -5.98 2.02 -9.74
N GLU A 35 -6.04 3.27 -9.30
CA GLU A 35 -5.08 3.82 -8.35
C GLU A 35 -5.18 3.11 -7.00
N ALA A 36 -6.40 2.84 -6.54
CA ALA A 36 -6.61 2.11 -5.29
C ALA A 36 -6.02 0.71 -5.37
N ARG A 37 -6.19 0.02 -6.49
CA ARG A 37 -5.61 -1.31 -6.68
C ARG A 37 -4.09 -1.29 -6.67
N LYS A 38 -3.48 -0.27 -7.27
CA LYS A 38 -2.02 -0.10 -7.22
C LYS A 38 -1.56 0.14 -5.79
N ALA A 39 -2.28 0.96 -5.06
CA ALA A 39 -1.96 1.22 -3.66
C ALA A 39 -2.09 -0.04 -2.81
N GLU A 40 -3.10 -0.88 -3.06
CA GLU A 40 -3.26 -2.16 -2.38
C GLU A 40 -2.07 -3.08 -2.62
N LYS A 41 -1.59 -3.16 -3.87
CA LYS A 41 -0.41 -3.97 -4.19
C LYS A 41 0.83 -3.46 -3.49
N GLU A 42 0.98 -2.16 -3.38
CA GLU A 42 2.11 -1.56 -2.67
C GLU A 42 2.07 -1.90 -1.18
N VAL A 43 0.89 -1.81 -0.57
CA VAL A 43 0.71 -2.20 0.83
C VAL A 43 1.07 -3.68 1.02
N ASP A 44 0.58 -4.55 0.15
CA ASP A 44 0.88 -5.98 0.22
C ASP A 44 2.38 -6.25 0.11
N ALA A 45 3.06 -5.56 -0.80
CA ALA A 45 4.51 -5.72 -0.97
C ALA A 45 5.27 -5.26 0.27
N LEU A 46 4.86 -4.14 0.86
CA LEU A 46 5.50 -3.62 2.07
C LEU A 46 5.26 -4.56 3.26
N LEU A 47 4.05 -5.10 3.38
CA LEU A 47 3.74 -6.07 4.44
C LEU A 47 4.60 -7.32 4.31
N LYS A 48 4.73 -7.86 3.12
CA LYS A 48 5.56 -9.05 2.88
C LYS A 48 7.02 -8.77 3.20
N GLU A 49 7.51 -7.59 2.84
CA GLU A 49 8.88 -7.20 3.13
C GLU A 49 9.14 -7.14 4.64
N ILE A 50 8.18 -6.65 5.41
CA ILE A 50 8.29 -6.55 6.86
C ILE A 50 8.14 -7.92 7.52
N GLU A 51 7.17 -8.72 7.08
CA GLU A 51 6.89 -10.03 7.69
C GLU A 51 7.90 -11.10 7.29
N HIS A 52 8.41 -11.02 6.06
CA HIS A 52 9.32 -12.02 5.49
C HIS A 52 10.50 -11.35 4.80
N PRO A 53 11.38 -10.69 5.57
CA PRO A 53 12.43 -9.87 4.96
C PRO A 53 13.41 -10.66 4.08
N GLY A 54 13.53 -11.95 4.26
CA GLY A 54 14.41 -12.78 3.43
C GLY A 54 13.78 -13.34 2.17
N LEU A 55 12.47 -13.16 2.01
CA LEU A 55 11.72 -13.82 0.96
C LEU A 55 12.13 -13.37 -0.44
N PHE A 56 12.44 -12.09 -0.59
CA PHE A 56 12.77 -11.51 -1.89
C PHE A 56 14.26 -11.43 -2.17
N ASN A 57 15.08 -11.93 -1.26
CA ASN A 57 16.55 -11.88 -1.38
C ASN A 57 17.14 -13.21 -1.81
N GLN A 58 16.36 -14.12 -2.24
CA GLN A 58 16.81 -15.43 -2.68
C GLN A 58 17.07 -15.48 -4.17
#